data_9d86c57283e64364f39b1e1161a0b69d
#
_entry.id   9d86c57283e64364f39b1e1161a0b69d
#
_cell.length_a   1.000
_cell.length_b   1.000
_cell.length_c   1.000
_cell.angle_alpha   90.00
_cell.angle_beta   90.00
_cell.angle_gamma   90.00
#
_symmetry.space_group_name_H-M   'P 1'
#
loop_
_entity.id
_entity.type
_entity.pdbx_description
1 polymer ?
#
loop_
_entity_poly.entity_id
_entity_poly.type
_entity_poly.pdbx_seq_one_letter_code
_entity_poly.pdbx_strand_id
1 'polypeptide(L)'
;DFLNGVAKTKEYKEQERKKMFALFENLTNWLWGLPLLITILATGVYLTVRSGFFQFRHFGYIVKNMFSKERRQEGGDDGKSLTPFQAISIAIGGTVGVSNMSGVATAIATGGPGALFWLWIAALLAMVIKMAEVTLAVYYREKQPNGEYQGGPTYYMQKGLGGEKKLPFWKLFAVLFGGCIFMTWFITLQNYTVSEAVGSTFHLPYIVPSLLYVAAIYLIIIGGVKKV
;
A
#
# COMPACT_ATOMS: atom_id res chain seq x y z
N ASP A 1 3.31 50.17 19.33
CA ASP A 1 2.36 49.80 18.21
C ASP A 1 2.89 48.74 17.27
N PHE A 2 4.18 48.73 16.93
CA PHE A 2 4.77 47.74 16.00
C PHE A 2 4.70 46.31 16.55
N LEU A 3 5.02 46.08 17.80
CA LEU A 3 4.97 44.76 18.47
C LEU A 3 3.55 44.19 18.56
N ASN A 4 2.56 45.06 18.78
CA ASN A 4 1.15 44.63 18.78
C ASN A 4 0.65 44.23 17.39
N GLY A 5 1.13 44.89 16.32
CA GLY A 5 0.84 44.52 14.94
C GLY A 5 1.42 43.15 14.58
N VAL A 6 2.67 42.88 14.97
CA VAL A 6 3.35 41.61 14.76
C VAL A 6 2.66 40.45 15.51
N ALA A 7 2.24 40.71 16.76
CA ALA A 7 1.54 39.71 17.57
C ALA A 7 0.16 39.33 16.93
N LYS A 8 -0.64 40.33 16.52
CA LYS A 8 -1.91 40.08 15.81
C LYS A 8 -1.74 39.34 14.51
N THR A 9 -0.68 39.62 13.75
CA THR A 9 -0.40 38.91 12.49
C THR A 9 0.00 37.45 12.73
N LYS A 10 0.75 37.16 13.79
CA LYS A 10 1.08 35.79 14.19
C LYS A 10 -0.18 35.01 14.63
N GLU A 11 -1.00 35.63 15.45
CA GLU A 11 -2.25 35.03 15.94
C GLU A 11 -3.23 34.74 14.80
N TYR A 12 -3.39 35.67 13.88
CA TYR A 12 -4.20 35.46 12.66
C TYR A 12 -3.68 34.29 11.81
N LYS A 13 -2.37 34.22 11.54
CA LYS A 13 -1.77 33.11 10.80
C LYS A 13 -1.93 31.77 11.51
N GLU A 14 -1.86 31.76 12.84
CA GLU A 14 -2.08 30.54 13.62
C GLU A 14 -3.54 30.09 13.58
N GLN A 15 -4.50 31.02 13.64
CA GLN A 15 -5.91 30.69 13.48
C GLN A 15 -6.25 30.15 12.08
N GLU A 16 -5.73 30.76 11.02
CA GLU A 16 -5.87 30.25 9.65
C GLU A 16 -5.26 28.86 9.49
N ARG A 17 -4.08 28.63 10.05
CA ARG A 17 -3.47 27.31 10.07
C ARG A 17 -4.33 26.27 10.79
N LYS A 18 -4.88 26.59 11.96
CA LYS A 18 -5.78 25.71 12.72
C LYS A 18 -7.05 25.39 11.93
N LYS A 19 -7.66 26.38 11.26
CA LYS A 19 -8.84 26.17 10.38
C LYS A 19 -8.51 25.23 9.23
N MET A 20 -7.37 25.44 8.57
CA MET A 20 -6.92 24.62 7.48
C MET A 20 -6.69 23.16 7.93
N PHE A 21 -6.02 22.95 9.06
CA PHE A 21 -5.81 21.60 9.63
C PHE A 21 -7.16 20.93 9.97
N ALA A 22 -8.09 21.64 10.58
CA ALA A 22 -9.43 21.13 10.89
C ALA A 22 -10.20 20.72 9.62
N LEU A 23 -10.09 21.49 8.54
CA LEU A 23 -10.69 21.13 7.25
C LEU A 23 -10.06 19.83 6.68
N PHE A 24 -8.74 19.70 6.70
CA PHE A 24 -8.05 18.49 6.27
C PHE A 24 -8.42 17.28 7.14
N GLU A 25 -8.47 17.46 8.44
CA GLU A 25 -8.88 16.41 9.37
C GLU A 25 -10.31 15.94 9.12
N ASN A 26 -11.25 16.86 8.97
CA ASN A 26 -12.64 16.55 8.66
C ASN A 26 -12.78 15.84 7.31
N LEU A 27 -12.07 16.30 6.28
CA LEU A 27 -12.05 15.66 4.97
C LEU A 27 -11.47 14.25 5.03
N THR A 28 -10.38 14.09 5.76
CA THR A 28 -9.72 12.78 5.96
C THR A 28 -10.65 11.82 6.69
N ASN A 29 -11.26 12.25 7.78
CA ASN A 29 -12.20 11.44 8.56
C ASN A 29 -13.44 11.07 7.75
N TRP A 30 -13.93 11.97 6.90
CA TRP A 30 -15.03 11.67 6.00
C TRP A 30 -14.63 10.66 4.92
N LEU A 31 -13.48 10.85 4.27
CA LEU A 31 -12.97 9.93 3.23
C LEU A 31 -12.69 8.54 3.76
N TRP A 32 -12.03 8.43 4.94
CA TRP A 32 -11.73 7.15 5.59
C TRP A 32 -12.93 6.51 6.30
N GLY A 33 -14.06 7.21 6.36
CA GLY A 33 -15.30 6.73 6.96
C GLY A 33 -16.13 5.86 6.01
N LEU A 34 -17.44 6.03 6.11
CA LEU A 34 -18.43 5.26 5.33
C LEU A 34 -18.22 5.26 3.81
N PRO A 35 -17.85 6.36 3.14
CA PRO A 35 -17.70 6.36 1.68
C PRO A 35 -16.65 5.38 1.20
N LEU A 36 -15.46 5.36 1.83
CA LEU A 36 -14.40 4.44 1.47
C LEU A 36 -14.79 3.00 1.80
N LEU A 37 -15.36 2.77 2.98
CA LEU A 37 -15.80 1.45 3.41
C LEU A 37 -16.82 0.86 2.41
N ILE A 38 -17.88 1.61 2.07
CA ILE A 38 -18.90 1.18 1.12
C ILE A 38 -18.27 0.90 -0.25
N THR A 39 -17.38 1.77 -0.72
CA THR A 39 -16.72 1.61 -2.03
C THR A 39 -15.88 0.34 -2.08
N ILE A 40 -15.09 0.06 -1.05
CA ILE A 40 -14.25 -1.15 -0.99
C ILE A 40 -15.12 -2.41 -0.92
N LEU A 41 -16.13 -2.44 -0.04
CA LEU A 41 -17.00 -3.59 0.11
C LEU A 41 -17.84 -3.84 -1.16
N ALA A 42 -18.43 -2.80 -1.73
CA ALA A 42 -19.21 -2.91 -2.97
C ALA A 42 -18.35 -3.40 -4.15
N THR A 43 -17.14 -2.84 -4.30
CA THR A 43 -16.20 -3.27 -5.34
C THR A 43 -15.76 -4.71 -5.11
N GLY A 44 -15.46 -5.10 -3.87
CA GLY A 44 -15.09 -6.47 -3.53
C GLY A 44 -16.20 -7.48 -3.81
N VAL A 45 -17.45 -7.17 -3.45
CA VAL A 45 -18.62 -7.99 -3.75
C VAL A 45 -18.85 -8.07 -5.27
N TYR A 46 -18.85 -6.93 -5.96
CA TYR A 46 -19.02 -6.87 -7.42
C TYR A 46 -17.99 -7.75 -8.14
N LEU A 47 -16.71 -7.59 -7.82
CA LEU A 47 -15.65 -8.37 -8.43
C LEU A 47 -15.73 -9.86 -8.06
N THR A 48 -16.12 -10.21 -6.84
CA THR A 48 -16.32 -11.59 -6.40
C THR A 48 -17.39 -12.28 -7.23
N VAL A 49 -18.54 -11.63 -7.40
CA VAL A 49 -19.65 -12.17 -8.22
C VAL A 49 -19.24 -12.23 -9.69
N ARG A 50 -18.64 -11.16 -10.22
CA ARG A 50 -18.23 -11.07 -11.63
C ARG A 50 -17.14 -12.07 -12.02
N SER A 51 -16.24 -12.42 -11.08
CA SER A 51 -15.21 -13.44 -11.27
C SER A 51 -15.71 -14.88 -11.02
N GLY A 52 -16.98 -15.07 -10.70
CA GLY A 52 -17.55 -16.38 -10.39
C GLY A 52 -16.96 -17.02 -9.14
N PHE A 53 -16.72 -16.22 -8.09
CA PHE A 53 -16.12 -16.68 -6.84
C PHE A 53 -14.75 -17.33 -7.03
N PHE A 54 -13.92 -16.75 -7.89
CA PHE A 54 -12.62 -17.28 -8.30
C PHE A 54 -11.73 -17.62 -7.09
N GLN A 55 -11.69 -16.78 -6.06
CA GLN A 55 -10.88 -16.95 -4.86
C GLN A 55 -11.21 -18.24 -4.10
N PHE A 56 -12.46 -18.72 -4.16
CA PHE A 56 -12.86 -19.97 -3.50
C PHE A 56 -12.69 -21.17 -4.43
N ARG A 57 -13.11 -21.04 -5.67
CA ARG A 57 -13.10 -22.16 -6.66
C ARG A 57 -11.70 -22.61 -7.04
N HIS A 58 -10.75 -21.69 -7.11
CA HIS A 58 -9.40 -21.96 -7.58
C HIS A 58 -8.34 -21.90 -6.48
N PHE A 59 -8.75 -21.75 -5.22
CA PHE A 59 -7.83 -21.64 -4.09
C PHE A 59 -6.80 -22.78 -4.04
N GLY A 60 -7.26 -24.03 -4.11
CA GLY A 60 -6.38 -25.21 -4.11
C GLY A 60 -5.41 -25.25 -5.28
N TYR A 61 -5.87 -24.83 -6.48
CA TYR A 61 -5.03 -24.71 -7.65
C TYR A 61 -3.95 -23.64 -7.50
N ILE A 62 -4.31 -22.47 -6.95
CA ILE A 62 -3.39 -21.37 -6.68
C ILE A 62 -2.30 -21.81 -5.71
N VAL A 63 -2.69 -22.41 -4.58
CA VAL A 63 -1.75 -22.88 -3.56
C VAL A 63 -0.83 -23.96 -4.12
N LYS A 64 -1.36 -24.94 -4.86
CA LYS A 64 -0.55 -25.99 -5.50
C LYS A 64 0.49 -25.40 -6.46
N ASN A 65 0.09 -24.45 -7.32
CA ASN A 65 1.02 -23.82 -8.28
C ASN A 65 2.05 -22.92 -7.62
N MET A 66 1.74 -22.31 -6.49
CA MET A 66 2.67 -21.50 -5.74
C MET A 66 3.91 -22.28 -5.27
N PHE A 67 3.70 -23.55 -4.89
CA PHE A 67 4.76 -24.44 -4.41
C PHE A 67 5.28 -25.43 -5.47
N SER A 68 4.80 -25.35 -6.72
CA SER A 68 5.22 -26.25 -7.81
C SER A 68 6.68 -26.02 -8.18
N LYS A 69 7.47 -27.11 -8.24
CA LYS A 69 8.88 -27.07 -8.64
C LYS A 69 9.10 -26.66 -10.09
N GLU A 70 8.18 -27.04 -10.99
CA GLU A 70 8.27 -26.76 -12.43
C GLU A 70 8.26 -25.26 -12.71
N ARG A 71 7.36 -24.51 -12.08
CA ARG A 71 7.30 -23.05 -12.22
C ARG A 71 8.42 -22.30 -11.46
N ARG A 72 9.08 -22.97 -10.55
CA ARG A 72 10.27 -22.44 -9.87
C ARG A 72 11.46 -22.32 -10.81
N GLN A 73 11.53 -23.18 -11.85
CA GLN A 73 12.60 -23.18 -12.84
C GLN A 73 12.30 -22.22 -14.02
N GLU A 74 11.04 -22.07 -14.43
CA GLU A 74 10.64 -21.18 -15.54
C GLU A 74 10.91 -19.68 -15.26
N GLY A 75 10.89 -19.25 -14.01
CA GLY A 75 11.10 -17.84 -13.63
C GLY A 75 12.56 -17.43 -13.44
N GLY A 76 13.50 -18.38 -13.39
CA GLY A 76 14.89 -18.12 -12.98
C GLY A 76 15.96 -18.17 -14.08
N ASP A 77 15.63 -18.65 -15.28
CA ASP A 77 16.63 -18.97 -16.29
C ASP A 77 17.27 -17.72 -16.94
N ASP A 78 16.52 -16.64 -17.11
CA ASP A 78 17.04 -15.37 -17.67
C ASP A 78 17.64 -14.42 -16.61
N GLY A 79 17.58 -14.75 -15.32
CA GLY A 79 18.05 -13.87 -14.23
C GLY A 79 17.33 -12.52 -14.10
N LYS A 80 16.27 -12.29 -14.89
CA LYS A 80 15.51 -11.04 -14.99
C LYS A 80 14.05 -11.15 -14.53
N SER A 81 13.54 -12.38 -14.34
CA SER A 81 12.19 -12.62 -13.84
C SER A 81 12.22 -13.30 -12.47
N LEU A 82 11.27 -12.93 -11.61
CA LEU A 82 11.08 -13.52 -10.28
C LEU A 82 10.32 -14.83 -10.38
N THR A 83 10.72 -15.82 -9.60
CA THR A 83 9.91 -17.03 -9.42
C THR A 83 8.60 -16.68 -8.69
N PRO A 84 7.53 -17.48 -8.85
CA PRO A 84 6.27 -17.23 -8.13
C PRO A 84 6.44 -17.13 -6.61
N PHE A 85 7.31 -17.95 -6.04
CA PHE A 85 7.61 -17.93 -4.62
C PHE A 85 8.33 -16.64 -4.17
N GLN A 86 9.31 -16.18 -4.95
CA GLN A 86 10.00 -14.90 -4.69
C GLN A 86 9.03 -13.73 -4.80
N ALA A 87 8.19 -13.71 -5.84
CA ALA A 87 7.19 -12.65 -6.03
C ALA A 87 6.22 -12.56 -4.85
N ILE A 88 5.75 -13.70 -4.34
CA ILE A 88 4.87 -13.75 -3.17
C ILE A 88 5.61 -13.33 -1.90
N SER A 89 6.86 -13.78 -1.71
CA SER A 89 7.67 -13.41 -0.55
C SER A 89 7.90 -11.89 -0.49
N ILE A 90 8.22 -11.28 -1.63
CA ILE A 90 8.38 -9.83 -1.74
C ILE A 90 7.05 -9.10 -1.48
N ALA A 91 5.95 -9.62 -2.05
CA ALA A 91 4.62 -9.04 -1.84
C ALA A 91 4.19 -9.09 -0.36
N ILE A 92 4.40 -10.22 0.31
CA ILE A 92 4.13 -10.37 1.75
C ILE A 92 5.03 -9.43 2.55
N GLY A 93 6.34 -9.42 2.29
CA GLY A 93 7.30 -8.54 2.97
C GLY A 93 6.95 -7.06 2.81
N GLY A 94 6.47 -6.65 1.63
CA GLY A 94 6.04 -5.27 1.37
C GLY A 94 4.67 -4.89 1.97
N THR A 95 3.83 -5.89 2.30
CA THR A 95 2.50 -5.64 2.89
C THR A 95 2.46 -5.80 4.41
N VAL A 96 3.36 -6.59 4.98
CA VAL A 96 3.45 -6.75 6.44
C VAL A 96 4.15 -5.54 7.03
N GLY A 97 3.39 -4.72 7.74
CA GLY A 97 3.87 -3.50 8.41
C GLY A 97 3.35 -3.41 9.84
N VAL A 98 3.74 -2.36 10.52
CA VAL A 98 3.32 -2.09 11.91
C VAL A 98 1.80 -2.04 12.06
N SER A 99 1.10 -1.50 11.06
CA SER A 99 -0.36 -1.42 11.05
C SER A 99 -1.06 -2.79 11.11
N ASN A 100 -0.40 -3.85 10.67
CA ASN A 100 -0.96 -5.21 10.74
C ASN A 100 -1.07 -5.71 12.20
N MET A 101 -0.23 -5.21 13.08
CA MET A 101 -0.30 -5.51 14.51
C MET A 101 -1.10 -4.45 15.27
N SER A 102 -0.69 -3.17 15.20
CA SER A 102 -1.32 -2.09 15.94
C SER A 102 -2.74 -1.81 15.46
N GLY A 103 -2.99 -1.86 14.14
CA GLY A 103 -4.32 -1.65 13.56
C GLY A 103 -5.33 -2.72 13.98
N VAL A 104 -4.91 -4.00 14.00
CA VAL A 104 -5.77 -5.09 14.48
C VAL A 104 -6.04 -4.96 15.98
N ALA A 105 -5.01 -4.66 16.77
CA ALA A 105 -5.16 -4.42 18.21
C ALA A 105 -6.12 -3.25 18.49
N THR A 106 -5.98 -2.14 17.78
CA THR A 106 -6.88 -0.98 17.88
C THR A 106 -8.30 -1.34 17.48
N ALA A 107 -8.49 -2.09 16.38
CA ALA A 107 -9.80 -2.52 15.93
C ALA A 107 -10.51 -3.39 16.98
N ILE A 108 -9.79 -4.30 17.66
CA ILE A 108 -10.33 -5.11 18.75
C ILE A 108 -10.64 -4.24 19.97
N ALA A 109 -9.74 -3.32 20.32
CA ALA A 109 -9.92 -2.45 21.49
C ALA A 109 -11.13 -1.52 21.34
N THR A 110 -11.41 -1.03 20.13
CA THR A 110 -12.51 -0.10 19.85
C THR A 110 -13.81 -0.80 19.45
N GLY A 111 -13.72 -1.86 18.66
CA GLY A 111 -14.87 -2.58 18.11
C GLY A 111 -15.22 -3.89 18.82
N GLY A 112 -14.45 -4.26 19.83
CA GLY A 112 -14.62 -5.53 20.55
C GLY A 112 -14.23 -6.76 19.72
N PRO A 113 -14.44 -7.98 20.23
CA PRO A 113 -14.07 -9.24 19.55
C PRO A 113 -14.72 -9.42 18.18
N GLY A 114 -15.91 -8.84 17.97
CA GLY A 114 -16.62 -8.87 16.68
C GLY A 114 -15.86 -8.18 15.54
N ALA A 115 -14.90 -7.28 15.84
CA ALA A 115 -14.06 -6.66 14.84
C ALA A 115 -13.26 -7.66 14.01
N LEU A 116 -12.80 -8.77 14.63
CA LEU A 116 -12.07 -9.83 13.92
C LEU A 116 -12.92 -10.50 12.84
N PHE A 117 -14.19 -10.75 13.11
CA PHE A 117 -15.10 -11.31 12.11
C PHE A 117 -15.20 -10.39 10.87
N TRP A 118 -15.39 -9.10 11.09
CA TRP A 118 -15.48 -8.14 10.00
C TRP A 118 -14.16 -7.94 9.27
N LEU A 119 -13.02 -8.04 9.97
CA LEU A 119 -11.70 -8.03 9.32
C LEU A 119 -11.54 -9.24 8.37
N TRP A 120 -12.00 -10.43 8.73
CA TRP A 120 -11.96 -11.59 7.84
C TRP A 120 -12.85 -11.40 6.61
N ILE A 121 -14.08 -10.90 6.78
CA ILE A 121 -14.96 -10.60 5.64
C ILE A 121 -14.30 -9.58 4.71
N ALA A 122 -13.77 -8.49 5.26
CA ALA A 122 -13.07 -7.48 4.49
C ALA A 122 -11.85 -8.06 3.75
N ALA A 123 -11.06 -8.93 4.41
CA ALA A 123 -9.90 -9.58 3.81
C ALA A 123 -10.29 -10.47 2.62
N LEU A 124 -11.36 -11.28 2.74
CA LEU A 124 -11.86 -12.11 1.64
C LEU A 124 -12.27 -11.29 0.42
N LEU A 125 -12.90 -10.12 0.64
CA LEU A 125 -13.26 -9.21 -0.45
C LEU A 125 -12.03 -8.48 -1.02
N ALA A 126 -11.09 -8.09 -0.17
CA ALA A 126 -9.85 -7.45 -0.59
C ALA A 126 -8.96 -8.35 -1.45
N MET A 127 -8.99 -9.67 -1.25
CA MET A 127 -8.25 -10.64 -2.07
C MET A 127 -8.60 -10.50 -3.55
N VAL A 128 -9.87 -10.36 -3.90
CA VAL A 128 -10.32 -10.24 -5.30
C VAL A 128 -9.97 -8.87 -5.88
N ILE A 129 -10.06 -7.81 -5.09
CA ILE A 129 -9.62 -6.47 -5.50
C ILE A 129 -8.12 -6.50 -5.83
N LYS A 130 -7.32 -7.10 -4.96
CA LYS A 130 -5.87 -7.22 -5.18
C LYS A 130 -5.54 -8.12 -6.38
N MET A 131 -6.28 -9.19 -6.58
CA MET A 131 -6.15 -10.04 -7.77
C MET A 131 -6.41 -9.23 -9.05
N ALA A 132 -7.47 -8.43 -9.09
CA ALA A 132 -7.78 -7.58 -10.23
C ALA A 132 -6.67 -6.55 -10.48
N GLU A 133 -6.18 -5.89 -9.43
CA GLU A 133 -5.08 -4.93 -9.52
C GLU A 133 -3.82 -5.56 -10.12
N VAL A 134 -3.38 -6.70 -9.59
CA VAL A 134 -2.18 -7.40 -10.06
C VAL A 134 -2.37 -7.90 -11.50
N THR A 135 -3.55 -8.41 -11.84
CA THR A 135 -3.86 -8.86 -13.20
C THR A 135 -3.76 -7.70 -14.20
N LEU A 136 -4.33 -6.54 -13.87
CA LEU A 136 -4.22 -5.34 -14.71
C LEU A 136 -2.77 -4.86 -14.82
N ALA A 137 -2.02 -4.87 -13.72
CA ALA A 137 -0.62 -4.46 -13.73
C ALA A 137 0.25 -5.35 -14.62
N VAL A 138 -0.01 -6.67 -14.64
CA VAL A 138 0.71 -7.62 -15.50
C VAL A 138 0.23 -7.52 -16.96
N TYR A 139 -1.07 -7.34 -17.20
CA TYR A 139 -1.63 -7.24 -18.53
C TYR A 139 -1.14 -6.01 -19.31
N TYR A 140 -1.06 -4.85 -18.64
CA TYR A 140 -0.64 -3.59 -19.27
C TYR A 140 0.86 -3.28 -19.11
N ARG A 141 1.67 -4.20 -18.57
CA ARG A 141 3.13 -3.99 -18.44
C ARG A 141 3.81 -3.89 -19.80
N GLU A 142 4.91 -3.16 -19.86
CA GLU A 142 5.74 -3.00 -21.05
C GLU A 142 7.14 -3.59 -20.83
N LYS A 143 7.67 -4.22 -21.86
CA LYS A 143 9.07 -4.65 -21.87
C LYS A 143 9.93 -3.49 -22.37
N GLN A 144 10.83 -3.04 -21.52
CA GLN A 144 11.77 -1.98 -21.85
C GLN A 144 12.92 -2.50 -22.74
N PRO A 145 13.66 -1.60 -23.45
CA PRO A 145 14.81 -2.00 -24.28
C PRO A 145 15.92 -2.73 -23.50
N ASN A 146 16.05 -2.47 -22.20
CA ASN A 146 16.98 -3.18 -21.30
C ASN A 146 16.52 -4.61 -20.92
N GLY A 147 15.34 -5.04 -21.40
CA GLY A 147 14.75 -6.35 -21.15
C GLY A 147 13.95 -6.44 -19.86
N GLU A 148 13.88 -5.38 -19.07
CA GLU A 148 13.07 -5.31 -17.84
C GLU A 148 11.61 -5.01 -18.16
N TYR A 149 10.71 -5.41 -17.24
CA TYR A 149 9.29 -5.12 -17.36
C TYR A 149 8.91 -3.94 -16.46
N GLN A 150 8.25 -2.96 -17.04
CA GLN A 150 7.65 -1.86 -16.30
C GLN A 150 6.13 -1.92 -16.40
N GLY A 151 5.45 -1.71 -15.28
CA GLY A 151 3.99 -1.77 -15.18
C GLY A 151 3.50 -1.12 -13.89
N GLY A 152 2.24 -1.36 -13.57
CA GLY A 152 1.64 -0.85 -12.34
C GLY A 152 0.44 0.06 -12.60
N PRO A 153 -0.08 0.73 -11.56
CA PRO A 153 -1.33 1.48 -11.64
C PRO A 153 -1.34 2.59 -12.71
N THR A 154 -0.27 3.34 -12.83
CA THR A 154 -0.17 4.40 -13.85
C THR A 154 -0.23 3.85 -15.28
N TYR A 155 0.35 2.66 -15.53
CA TYR A 155 0.33 2.02 -16.84
C TYR A 155 -1.06 1.54 -17.24
N TYR A 156 -1.78 0.85 -16.35
CA TYR A 156 -3.13 0.42 -16.68
C TYR A 156 -4.14 1.58 -16.70
N MET A 157 -3.92 2.66 -15.96
CA MET A 157 -4.71 3.88 -16.11
C MET A 157 -4.46 4.54 -17.46
N GLN A 158 -3.21 4.65 -17.89
CA GLN A 158 -2.86 5.24 -19.18
C GLN A 158 -3.38 4.42 -20.36
N LYS A 159 -3.11 3.12 -20.38
CA LYS A 159 -3.44 2.25 -21.51
C LYS A 159 -4.90 1.80 -21.48
N GLY A 160 -5.40 1.38 -20.34
CA GLY A 160 -6.77 0.90 -20.19
C GLY A 160 -7.78 2.04 -20.22
N LEU A 161 -7.64 3.02 -19.33
CA LEU A 161 -8.60 4.13 -19.27
C LEU A 161 -8.34 5.16 -20.38
N GLY A 162 -7.09 5.50 -20.65
CA GLY A 162 -6.74 6.51 -21.65
C GLY A 162 -6.72 5.98 -23.07
N GLY A 163 -6.10 4.81 -23.29
CA GLY A 163 -5.97 4.21 -24.63
C GLY A 163 -7.25 3.50 -25.08
N GLU A 164 -7.67 2.44 -24.37
CA GLU A 164 -8.80 1.60 -24.81
C GLU A 164 -10.16 2.28 -24.57
N LYS A 165 -10.38 2.85 -23.36
CA LYS A 165 -11.65 3.49 -23.00
C LYS A 165 -11.76 4.96 -23.40
N LYS A 166 -10.64 5.58 -23.78
CA LYS A 166 -10.55 7.00 -24.20
C LYS A 166 -11.17 7.98 -23.20
N LEU A 167 -11.10 7.67 -21.90
CA LEU A 167 -11.65 8.50 -20.85
C LEU A 167 -10.75 9.73 -20.64
N PRO A 168 -11.28 10.98 -20.72
CA PRO A 168 -10.44 12.18 -20.61
C PRO A 168 -9.81 12.37 -19.23
N PHE A 169 -10.43 11.81 -18.19
CA PHE A 169 -10.00 11.97 -16.79
C PHE A 169 -8.89 11.01 -16.33
N TRP A 170 -8.40 10.11 -17.18
CA TRP A 170 -7.37 9.14 -16.79
C TRP A 170 -6.10 9.80 -16.24
N LYS A 171 -5.70 10.94 -16.82
CA LYS A 171 -4.52 11.69 -16.36
C LYS A 171 -4.67 12.19 -14.93
N LEU A 172 -5.86 12.67 -14.58
CA LEU A 172 -6.16 13.11 -13.21
C LEU A 172 -5.97 11.96 -12.21
N PHE A 173 -6.55 10.80 -12.50
CA PHE A 173 -6.38 9.62 -11.63
C PHE A 173 -4.93 9.15 -11.53
N ALA A 174 -4.20 9.12 -12.64
CA ALA A 174 -2.78 8.72 -12.66
C ALA A 174 -1.90 9.69 -11.87
N VAL A 175 -2.12 11.00 -12.01
CA VAL A 175 -1.37 12.05 -11.28
C VAL A 175 -1.71 12.03 -9.79
N LEU A 176 -3.00 11.93 -9.43
CA LEU A 176 -3.42 11.81 -8.04
C LEU A 176 -2.82 10.56 -7.39
N PHE A 177 -2.93 9.42 -8.04
CA PHE A 177 -2.37 8.18 -7.52
C PHE A 177 -0.85 8.27 -7.33
N GLY A 178 -0.13 8.71 -8.37
CA GLY A 178 1.33 8.88 -8.32
C GLY A 178 1.78 9.90 -7.28
N GLY A 179 1.08 11.03 -7.19
CA GLY A 179 1.34 12.07 -6.20
C GLY A 179 1.09 11.59 -4.76
N CYS A 180 -0.02 10.90 -4.53
CA CYS A 180 -0.32 10.34 -3.21
C CYS A 180 0.70 9.28 -2.79
N ILE A 181 1.07 8.36 -3.68
CA ILE A 181 2.11 7.36 -3.40
C ILE A 181 3.44 8.04 -3.10
N PHE A 182 3.86 9.00 -3.94
CA PHE A 182 5.09 9.74 -3.73
C PHE A 182 5.11 10.40 -2.35
N MET A 183 4.04 11.11 -1.97
CA MET A 183 3.92 11.70 -0.63
C MET A 183 3.96 10.66 0.48
N THR A 184 3.32 9.52 0.30
CA THR A 184 3.31 8.43 1.30
C THR A 184 4.72 7.93 1.59
N TRP A 185 5.60 7.83 0.59
CA TRP A 185 6.99 7.42 0.77
C TRP A 185 7.80 8.36 1.66
N PHE A 186 7.53 9.67 1.62
CA PHE A 186 8.17 10.65 2.51
C PHE A 186 7.61 10.62 3.94
N ILE A 187 6.34 10.24 4.11
CA ILE A 187 5.64 10.25 5.40
C ILE A 187 5.65 8.86 6.05
N THR A 188 6.44 7.91 5.52
CA THR A 188 6.48 6.56 6.05
C THR A 188 6.94 6.54 7.52
N LEU A 189 6.02 6.22 8.42
CA LEU A 189 6.26 6.16 9.86
C LEU A 189 6.94 4.86 10.33
N GLN A 190 7.25 3.93 9.41
CA GLN A 190 7.80 2.61 9.77
C GLN A 190 9.10 2.70 10.55
N ASN A 191 10.05 3.54 10.09
CA ASN A 191 11.31 3.75 10.81
C ASN A 191 11.06 4.32 12.22
N TYR A 192 10.16 5.31 12.32
CA TYR A 192 9.81 5.89 13.61
C TYR A 192 9.23 4.84 14.56
N THR A 193 8.26 4.05 14.10
CA THR A 193 7.57 3.06 14.94
C THR A 193 8.52 1.94 15.40
N VAL A 194 9.40 1.46 14.50
CA VAL A 194 10.43 0.48 14.88
C VAL A 194 11.38 1.09 15.91
N SER A 195 11.81 2.32 15.70
CA SER A 195 12.74 3.01 16.61
C SER A 195 12.12 3.31 17.95
N GLU A 196 10.83 3.66 17.99
CA GLU A 196 10.06 3.85 19.21
C GLU A 196 9.87 2.54 19.97
N ALA A 197 9.46 1.47 19.29
CA ALA A 197 9.26 0.16 19.91
C ALA A 197 10.55 -0.39 20.51
N VAL A 198 11.66 -0.36 19.78
CA VAL A 198 12.96 -0.83 20.25
C VAL A 198 13.53 0.11 21.33
N GLY A 199 13.47 1.42 21.08
CA GLY A 199 13.99 2.41 22.01
C GLY A 199 13.27 2.40 23.36
N SER A 200 11.93 2.28 23.36
CA SER A 200 11.15 2.20 24.60
C SER A 200 11.39 0.89 25.37
N THR A 201 11.53 -0.24 24.64
CA THR A 201 11.75 -1.55 25.25
C THR A 201 13.13 -1.67 25.89
N PHE A 202 14.15 -1.15 25.22
CA PHE A 202 15.56 -1.24 25.69
C PHE A 202 16.07 0.03 26.35
N HIS A 203 15.21 1.04 26.56
CA HIS A 203 15.56 2.34 27.14
C HIS A 203 16.70 3.05 26.38
N LEU A 204 16.75 2.89 25.05
CA LEU A 204 17.73 3.50 24.16
C LEU A 204 17.20 4.80 23.55
N PRO A 205 18.07 5.78 23.26
CA PRO A 205 17.70 6.93 22.45
C PRO A 205 17.22 6.46 21.06
N TYR A 206 16.08 6.98 20.58
CA TYR A 206 15.43 6.52 19.31
C TYR A 206 16.34 6.63 18.07
N ILE A 207 17.37 7.46 18.13
CA ILE A 207 18.34 7.61 17.05
C ILE A 207 19.15 6.32 16.82
N VAL A 208 19.45 5.56 17.87
CA VAL A 208 20.25 4.33 17.80
C VAL A 208 19.52 3.24 17.00
N PRO A 209 18.31 2.81 17.39
CA PRO A 209 17.57 1.83 16.59
C PRO A 209 17.20 2.36 15.21
N SER A 210 16.99 3.66 15.02
CA SER A 210 16.75 4.27 13.72
C SER A 210 17.93 4.09 12.77
N LEU A 211 19.14 4.39 13.23
CA LEU A 211 20.36 4.20 12.42
C LEU A 211 20.63 2.73 12.11
N LEU A 212 20.43 1.83 13.07
CA LEU A 212 20.55 0.41 12.85
C LEU A 212 19.55 -0.11 11.79
N TYR A 213 18.30 0.36 11.87
CA TYR A 213 17.27 0.02 10.88
C TYR A 213 17.63 0.50 9.48
N VAL A 214 18.07 1.75 9.34
CA VAL A 214 18.51 2.31 8.06
C VAL A 214 19.72 1.55 7.50
N ALA A 215 20.70 1.23 8.36
CA ALA A 215 21.87 0.46 7.95
C ALA A 215 21.49 -0.95 7.48
N ALA A 216 20.59 -1.63 8.17
CA ALA A 216 20.09 -2.95 7.78
C ALA A 216 19.38 -2.89 6.41
N ILE A 217 18.49 -1.92 6.20
CA ILE A 217 17.82 -1.73 4.89
C ILE A 217 18.84 -1.44 3.79
N TYR A 218 19.82 -0.57 4.05
CA TYR A 218 20.86 -0.22 3.09
C TYR A 218 21.66 -1.46 2.64
N LEU A 219 22.04 -2.32 3.58
CA LEU A 219 22.74 -3.57 3.28
C LEU A 219 21.91 -4.55 2.43
N ILE A 220 20.59 -4.59 2.66
CA ILE A 220 19.68 -5.42 1.86
C ILE A 220 19.57 -4.87 0.44
N ILE A 221 19.37 -3.53 0.28
CA ILE A 221 19.19 -2.90 -1.01
C ILE A 221 20.43 -3.01 -1.90
N ILE A 222 21.64 -2.84 -1.35
CA ILE A 222 22.90 -3.01 -2.10
C ILE A 222 23.02 -4.40 -2.71
N GLY A 223 22.42 -5.42 -2.09
CA GLY A 223 22.41 -6.78 -2.61
C GLY A 223 21.58 -6.98 -3.88
N GLY A 224 20.75 -6.00 -4.25
CA GLY A 224 19.82 -6.05 -5.38
C GLY A 224 18.68 -7.05 -5.18
N VAL A 225 17.75 -7.09 -6.15
CA VAL A 225 16.55 -7.95 -6.12
C VAL A 225 16.85 -9.45 -5.94
N LYS A 226 18.05 -9.90 -6.26
CA LYS A 226 18.46 -11.30 -6.09
C LYS A 226 18.75 -11.69 -4.63
N LYS A 227 18.94 -10.72 -3.73
CA LYS A 227 19.21 -10.94 -2.30
C LYS A 227 18.02 -10.58 -1.39
N VAL A 228 16.98 -9.97 -1.94
CA VAL A 228 15.72 -9.72 -1.27
C VAL A 228 14.81 -10.93 -1.41
#